data_e027ae098a0d64a8097b65876aaf7f17
#
_entry.id   e027ae098a0d64a8097b65876aaf7f17
#
_cell.length_a   1.000
_cell.length_b   1.000
_cell.length_c   1.000
_cell.angle_alpha   90.00
_cell.angle_beta   90.00
_cell.angle_gamma   90.00
#
_symmetry.space_group_name_H-M   'P 1'
#
loop_
_entity.id
_entity.type
_entity.pdbx_description
1 polymer ?
#
loop_
_entity_poly.entity_id
_entity_poly.type
_entity_poly.pdbx_seq_one_letter_code
_entity_poly.pdbx_strand_id
1 'polypeptide(L)'
;KGVLIGLGFSEEMFSLKVNDLSGGQKTRLALAKLLLQAPEVLILDEPTNHLDIDTLTWLENYLLNYKGAIVLVSHDRYFLDKLVNIVYEITYKKSFRYVGTYTQYLEQKAGNIERYQKQYEKQQEEIKRMEEFVDRNIARASTSKRAQSVRKQLEKIDRLETPLGYEAEAKFSFNIKRASGNDVLNVDHLTFLHDGQAEPLFTDVSFHLYKGERIAL
;
A
#
# COMPACT_ATOMS: atom_id res chain seq x y z
N LYS A 1 27.98 -14.66 -9.79
CA LYS A 1 28.57 -13.57 -9.03
C LYS A 1 27.77 -12.27 -9.19
N GLY A 2 27.44 -11.79 -10.40
CA GLY A 2 26.76 -10.53 -10.64
C GLY A 2 25.47 -10.31 -9.82
N VAL A 3 24.60 -11.31 -9.74
CA VAL A 3 23.35 -11.25 -8.96
C VAL A 3 23.63 -11.08 -7.46
N LEU A 4 24.65 -11.75 -6.92
CA LEU A 4 25.01 -11.61 -5.50
C LEU A 4 25.55 -10.21 -5.19
N ILE A 5 26.45 -9.70 -6.06
CA ILE A 5 26.98 -8.34 -5.91
C ILE A 5 25.85 -7.32 -5.99
N GLY A 6 24.96 -7.47 -6.98
CA GLY A 6 23.77 -6.59 -7.11
C GLY A 6 22.84 -6.61 -5.92
N LEU A 7 22.77 -7.73 -5.19
CA LEU A 7 22.02 -7.86 -3.93
C LEU A 7 22.84 -7.52 -2.68
N GLY A 8 23.95 -6.79 -2.85
CA GLY A 8 24.74 -6.23 -1.76
C GLY A 8 25.65 -7.22 -1.03
N PHE A 9 26.04 -8.34 -1.68
CA PHE A 9 27.06 -9.23 -1.14
C PHE A 9 28.44 -8.82 -1.65
N SER A 10 29.37 -8.56 -0.75
CA SER A 10 30.80 -8.38 -1.11
C SER A 10 31.45 -9.72 -1.50
N GLU A 11 32.54 -9.66 -2.27
CA GLU A 11 33.24 -10.91 -2.66
C GLU A 11 33.78 -11.70 -1.45
N GLU A 12 34.12 -11.01 -0.38
CA GLU A 12 34.57 -11.63 0.88
C GLU A 12 33.48 -12.51 1.51
N MET A 13 32.21 -12.11 1.36
CA MET A 13 31.07 -12.86 1.90
C MET A 13 30.81 -14.18 1.16
N PHE A 14 31.38 -14.38 -0.03
CA PHE A 14 31.12 -15.61 -0.80
C PHE A 14 31.71 -16.86 -0.16
N SER A 15 32.67 -16.71 0.74
CA SER A 15 33.28 -17.78 1.52
C SER A 15 32.57 -18.10 2.83
N LEU A 16 31.63 -17.25 3.26
CA LEU A 16 30.91 -17.44 4.51
C LEU A 16 29.92 -18.60 4.43
N LYS A 17 29.75 -19.29 5.56
CA LYS A 17 28.69 -20.29 5.69
C LYS A 17 27.32 -19.57 5.83
N VAL A 18 26.30 -20.18 5.26
CA VAL A 18 24.93 -19.60 5.31
C VAL A 18 24.46 -19.36 6.76
N ASN A 19 24.93 -20.18 7.70
CA ASN A 19 24.58 -20.03 9.12
C ASN A 19 25.12 -18.72 9.72
N ASP A 20 26.24 -18.22 9.22
CA ASP A 20 26.94 -17.03 9.72
C ASP A 20 26.34 -15.73 9.16
N LEU A 21 25.42 -15.84 8.20
CA LEU A 21 24.71 -14.70 7.62
C LEU A 21 23.60 -14.18 8.55
N SER A 22 23.42 -12.85 8.54
CA SER A 22 22.28 -12.20 9.20
C SER A 22 20.93 -12.60 8.58
N GLY A 23 19.82 -12.36 9.26
CA GLY A 23 18.48 -12.63 8.75
C GLY A 23 18.22 -11.96 7.39
N GLY A 24 18.52 -10.66 7.24
CA GLY A 24 18.38 -9.93 6.00
C GLY A 24 19.28 -10.46 4.88
N GLN A 25 20.52 -10.86 5.20
CA GLN A 25 21.43 -11.50 4.24
C GLN A 25 20.91 -12.87 3.77
N LYS A 26 20.32 -13.66 4.66
CA LYS A 26 19.68 -14.94 4.29
C LYS A 26 18.52 -14.73 3.33
N THR A 27 17.68 -13.70 3.58
CA THR A 27 16.56 -13.34 2.69
C THR A 27 17.08 -12.91 1.32
N ARG A 28 18.09 -12.04 1.27
CA ARG A 28 18.73 -11.61 0.00
C ARG A 28 19.38 -12.77 -0.75
N LEU A 29 19.99 -13.72 -0.04
CA LEU A 29 20.57 -14.92 -0.66
C LEU A 29 19.49 -15.83 -1.25
N ALA A 30 18.35 -15.99 -0.56
CA ALA A 30 17.20 -16.74 -1.08
C ALA A 30 16.62 -16.07 -2.35
N LEU A 31 16.52 -14.74 -2.33
CA LEU A 31 16.13 -13.97 -3.52
C LEU A 31 17.13 -14.16 -4.66
N ALA A 32 18.44 -14.09 -4.40
CA ALA A 32 19.48 -14.35 -5.40
C ALA A 32 19.32 -15.71 -6.06
N LYS A 33 19.08 -16.75 -5.26
CA LYS A 33 18.85 -18.12 -5.74
C LYS A 33 17.63 -18.18 -6.66
N LEU A 34 16.52 -17.56 -6.27
CA LEU A 34 15.28 -17.52 -7.03
C LEU A 34 15.48 -16.80 -8.37
N LEU A 35 16.14 -15.63 -8.36
CA LEU A 35 16.42 -14.86 -9.59
C LEU A 35 17.33 -15.64 -10.56
N LEU A 36 18.33 -16.38 -10.04
CA LEU A 36 19.21 -17.21 -10.86
C LEU A 36 18.50 -18.41 -11.49
N GLN A 37 17.45 -18.93 -10.87
CA GLN A 37 16.63 -20.01 -11.45
C GLN A 37 15.79 -19.53 -12.64
N ALA A 38 15.55 -18.23 -12.73
CA ALA A 38 14.79 -17.57 -13.79
C ALA A 38 13.50 -18.34 -14.19
N PRO A 39 12.56 -18.59 -13.25
CA PRO A 39 11.34 -19.34 -13.53
C PRO A 39 10.45 -18.59 -14.52
N GLU A 40 9.57 -19.29 -15.24
CA GLU A 40 8.61 -18.66 -16.16
C GLU A 40 7.65 -17.71 -15.43
N VAL A 41 7.32 -18.00 -14.18
CA VAL A 41 6.50 -17.14 -13.30
C VAL A 41 7.25 -16.89 -12.00
N LEU A 42 7.62 -15.65 -11.77
CA LEU A 42 8.30 -15.17 -10.57
C LEU A 42 7.31 -14.54 -9.62
N ILE A 43 7.16 -15.07 -8.41
CA ILE A 43 6.28 -14.52 -7.37
C ILE A 43 7.14 -13.94 -6.27
N LEU A 44 6.97 -12.65 -6.00
CA LEU A 44 7.71 -11.90 -4.98
C LEU A 44 6.72 -11.26 -4.00
N ASP A 45 6.92 -11.51 -2.72
CA ASP A 45 6.17 -10.91 -1.62
C ASP A 45 7.10 -10.01 -0.81
N GLU A 46 6.81 -8.70 -0.81
CA GLU A 46 7.58 -7.64 -0.15
C GLU A 46 9.11 -7.74 -0.41
N PRO A 47 9.55 -7.82 -1.69
CA PRO A 47 10.98 -8.04 -1.99
C PRO A 47 11.87 -6.85 -1.66
N THR A 48 11.29 -5.68 -1.41
CA THR A 48 11.99 -4.44 -1.05
C THR A 48 12.41 -4.39 0.42
N ASN A 49 11.86 -5.26 1.26
CA ASN A 49 12.19 -5.29 2.68
C ASN A 49 13.66 -5.62 2.91
N HIS A 50 14.31 -4.85 3.75
CA HIS A 50 15.72 -4.99 4.14
C HIS A 50 16.72 -4.73 3.00
N LEU A 51 16.31 -4.06 1.91
CA LEU A 51 17.19 -3.61 0.85
C LEU A 51 17.58 -2.14 1.06
N ASP A 52 18.86 -1.84 0.85
CA ASP A 52 19.33 -0.47 0.69
C ASP A 52 18.97 0.06 -0.70
N ILE A 53 19.15 1.36 -0.91
CA ILE A 53 18.77 2.06 -2.15
C ILE A 53 19.48 1.49 -3.37
N ASP A 54 20.75 1.14 -3.24
CA ASP A 54 21.56 0.63 -4.35
C ASP A 54 21.10 -0.77 -4.77
N THR A 55 20.87 -1.63 -3.79
CA THR A 55 20.32 -2.98 -3.98
C THR A 55 18.93 -2.93 -4.58
N LEU A 56 18.09 -2.01 -4.11
CA LEU A 56 16.73 -1.81 -4.64
C LEU A 56 16.78 -1.37 -6.11
N THR A 57 17.62 -0.38 -6.43
CA THR A 57 17.81 0.10 -7.80
C THR A 57 18.30 -1.00 -8.74
N TRP A 58 19.21 -1.84 -8.27
CA TRP A 58 19.68 -3.00 -9.03
C TRP A 58 18.54 -4.00 -9.27
N LEU A 59 17.75 -4.31 -8.23
CA LEU A 59 16.61 -5.24 -8.34
C LEU A 59 15.55 -4.72 -9.33
N GLU A 60 15.21 -3.43 -9.27
CA GLU A 60 14.30 -2.81 -10.24
C GLU A 60 14.77 -3.03 -11.68
N ASN A 61 16.05 -2.72 -11.96
CA ASN A 61 16.63 -2.88 -13.29
C ASN A 61 16.65 -4.36 -13.73
N TYR A 62 16.89 -5.28 -12.81
CA TYR A 62 16.83 -6.71 -13.10
C TYR A 62 15.42 -7.16 -13.49
N LEU A 63 14.41 -6.74 -12.71
CA LEU A 63 13.01 -7.12 -12.92
C LEU A 63 12.42 -6.47 -14.19
N LEU A 64 12.81 -5.24 -14.53
CA LEU A 64 12.41 -4.59 -15.78
C LEU A 64 12.86 -5.38 -17.02
N ASN A 65 13.98 -6.08 -16.93
CA ASN A 65 14.53 -6.90 -18.01
C ASN A 65 14.16 -8.39 -17.89
N TYR A 66 13.33 -8.75 -16.90
CA TYR A 66 12.93 -10.13 -16.70
C TYR A 66 12.01 -10.62 -17.83
N LYS A 67 12.30 -11.81 -18.37
CA LYS A 67 11.56 -12.33 -19.55
C LYS A 67 10.29 -13.08 -19.19
N GLY A 68 10.19 -13.57 -17.97
CA GLY A 68 9.02 -14.30 -17.47
C GLY A 68 7.93 -13.38 -16.95
N ALA A 69 6.82 -13.95 -16.52
CA ALA A 69 5.77 -13.22 -15.82
C ALA A 69 6.19 -12.94 -14.37
N ILE A 70 5.84 -11.75 -13.87
CA ILE A 70 6.11 -11.36 -12.47
C ILE A 70 4.78 -11.12 -11.76
N VAL A 71 4.61 -11.74 -10.60
CA VAL A 71 3.56 -11.43 -9.63
C VAL A 71 4.22 -10.79 -8.43
N LEU A 72 3.83 -9.57 -8.13
CA LEU A 72 4.50 -8.75 -7.13
C LEU A 72 3.49 -8.27 -6.09
N VAL A 73 3.81 -8.47 -4.81
CA VAL A 73 3.12 -7.85 -3.67
C VAL A 73 4.10 -6.91 -2.99
N SER A 74 3.77 -5.63 -2.86
CA SER A 74 4.61 -4.65 -2.19
C SER A 74 3.80 -3.46 -1.66
N HIS A 75 4.31 -2.84 -0.60
CA HIS A 75 3.84 -1.54 -0.09
C HIS A 75 4.62 -0.37 -0.70
N ASP A 76 5.70 -0.62 -1.41
CA ASP A 76 6.50 0.40 -2.08
C ASP A 76 5.83 0.82 -3.40
N ARG A 77 5.20 1.99 -3.36
CA ARG A 77 4.47 2.55 -4.52
C ARG A 77 5.38 2.88 -5.69
N TYR A 78 6.60 3.35 -5.44
CA TYR A 78 7.57 3.66 -6.49
C TYR A 78 8.03 2.40 -7.22
N PHE A 79 8.31 1.37 -6.45
CA PHE A 79 8.70 0.07 -6.96
C PHE A 79 7.58 -0.56 -7.82
N LEU A 80 6.34 -0.51 -7.33
CA LEU A 80 5.19 -0.98 -8.09
C LEU A 80 4.98 -0.17 -9.37
N ASP A 81 5.04 1.16 -9.30
CA ASP A 81 4.74 2.04 -10.44
C ASP A 81 5.70 1.85 -11.61
N LYS A 82 6.96 1.50 -11.33
CA LYS A 82 7.97 1.20 -12.35
C LYS A 82 7.81 -0.16 -13.01
N LEU A 83 7.33 -1.16 -12.27
CA LEU A 83 7.41 -2.56 -12.71
C LEU A 83 6.08 -3.12 -13.20
N VAL A 84 4.94 -2.65 -12.66
CA VAL A 84 3.65 -3.27 -12.96
C VAL A 84 2.92 -2.57 -14.10
N ASN A 85 2.25 -3.36 -14.91
CA ASN A 85 1.34 -2.91 -15.98
C ASN A 85 -0.09 -3.42 -15.79
N ILE A 86 -0.33 -4.23 -14.77
CA ILE A 86 -1.64 -4.73 -14.35
C ILE A 86 -1.64 -4.76 -12.83
N VAL A 87 -2.70 -4.26 -12.23
CA VAL A 87 -2.93 -4.32 -10.78
C VAL A 87 -4.18 -5.15 -10.50
N TYR A 88 -4.06 -6.11 -9.61
CA TYR A 88 -5.20 -6.83 -9.03
C TYR A 88 -5.43 -6.36 -7.60
N GLU A 89 -6.55 -5.71 -7.37
CA GLU A 89 -7.01 -5.37 -6.03
C GLU A 89 -7.91 -6.47 -5.50
N ILE A 90 -7.57 -7.02 -4.34
CA ILE A 90 -8.38 -8.01 -3.63
C ILE A 90 -8.97 -7.32 -2.39
N THR A 91 -10.27 -7.07 -2.43
CA THR A 91 -10.99 -6.42 -1.32
C THR A 91 -12.39 -7.00 -1.21
N TYR A 92 -12.90 -7.10 0.02
CA TYR A 92 -14.25 -7.63 0.29
C TYR A 92 -14.58 -8.97 -0.39
N LYS A 93 -13.61 -9.88 -0.45
CA LYS A 93 -13.71 -11.20 -1.12
C LYS A 93 -13.96 -11.12 -2.64
N LYS A 94 -13.76 -9.96 -3.24
CA LYS A 94 -13.85 -9.72 -4.69
C LYS A 94 -12.47 -9.34 -5.22
N SER A 95 -12.22 -9.63 -6.49
CA SER A 95 -10.98 -9.26 -7.19
C SER A 95 -11.33 -8.29 -8.31
N PHE A 96 -10.60 -7.19 -8.38
CA PHE A 96 -10.75 -6.18 -9.42
C PHE A 96 -9.45 -6.05 -10.19
N ARG A 97 -9.53 -6.09 -11.52
CA ARG A 97 -8.38 -5.98 -12.41
C ARG A 97 -8.33 -4.59 -13.03
N TYR A 98 -7.20 -3.93 -12.90
CA TYR A 98 -6.90 -2.64 -13.51
C TYR A 98 -5.72 -2.78 -14.45
N VAL A 99 -5.81 -2.17 -15.63
CA VAL A 99 -4.71 -2.14 -16.61
C VAL A 99 -4.00 -0.80 -16.50
N GLY A 100 -2.70 -0.84 -16.35
CA GLY A 100 -1.85 0.33 -16.20
C GLY A 100 -0.88 0.22 -15.03
N THR A 101 -0.15 1.30 -14.76
CA THR A 101 0.76 1.44 -13.63
C THR A 101 -0.02 1.54 -12.31
N TYR A 102 0.70 1.51 -11.18
CA TYR A 102 0.07 1.66 -9.87
C TYR A 102 -0.61 3.04 -9.70
N THR A 103 0.00 4.10 -10.21
CA THR A 103 -0.61 5.45 -10.23
C THR A 103 -1.91 5.47 -11.03
N GLN A 104 -1.91 4.89 -12.23
CA GLN A 104 -3.11 4.80 -13.07
C GLN A 104 -4.22 3.95 -12.42
N TYR A 105 -3.86 2.89 -11.68
CA TYR A 105 -4.80 2.13 -10.88
C TYR A 105 -5.50 3.02 -9.84
N LEU A 106 -4.75 3.84 -9.10
CA LEU A 106 -5.34 4.73 -8.08
C LEU A 106 -6.34 5.72 -8.69
N GLU A 107 -6.01 6.30 -9.85
CA GLU A 107 -6.91 7.19 -10.58
C GLU A 107 -8.18 6.47 -11.05
N GLN A 108 -8.03 5.30 -11.67
CA GLN A 108 -9.17 4.48 -12.10
C GLN A 108 -10.06 4.07 -10.92
N LYS A 109 -9.45 3.66 -9.80
CA LYS A 109 -10.17 3.32 -8.57
C LYS A 109 -10.98 4.50 -8.04
N ALA A 110 -10.36 5.68 -7.93
CA ALA A 110 -11.03 6.89 -7.48
C ALA A 110 -12.24 7.24 -8.37
N GLY A 111 -12.07 7.20 -9.69
CA GLY A 111 -13.14 7.44 -10.64
C GLY A 111 -14.27 6.39 -10.59
N ASN A 112 -13.94 5.13 -10.31
CA ASN A 112 -14.93 4.06 -10.15
C ASN A 112 -15.76 4.28 -8.89
N ILE A 113 -15.12 4.65 -7.77
CA ILE A 113 -15.79 4.94 -6.50
C ILE A 113 -16.74 6.13 -6.66
N GLU A 114 -16.29 7.22 -7.28
CA GLU A 114 -17.12 8.40 -7.49
C GLU A 114 -18.36 8.08 -8.36
N ARG A 115 -18.17 7.31 -9.42
CA ARG A 115 -19.29 6.86 -10.28
C ARG A 115 -20.28 6.00 -9.53
N TYR A 116 -19.79 5.04 -8.73
CA TYR A 116 -20.63 4.16 -7.92
C TYR A 116 -21.41 4.95 -6.87
N GLN A 117 -20.77 5.91 -6.20
CA GLN A 117 -21.40 6.81 -5.24
C GLN A 117 -22.57 7.59 -5.87
N LYS A 118 -22.33 8.21 -7.03
CA LYS A 118 -23.38 8.93 -7.77
C LYS A 118 -24.54 8.02 -8.20
N GLN A 119 -24.24 6.80 -8.61
CA GLN A 119 -25.29 5.83 -8.97
C GLN A 119 -26.10 5.41 -7.76
N TYR A 120 -25.45 5.17 -6.62
CA TYR A 120 -26.10 4.82 -5.37
C TYR A 120 -27.02 5.96 -4.89
N GLU A 121 -26.51 7.18 -4.83
CA GLU A 121 -27.29 8.36 -4.42
C GLU A 121 -28.51 8.56 -5.31
N LYS A 122 -28.35 8.47 -6.61
CA LYS A 122 -29.46 8.56 -7.58
C LYS A 122 -30.51 7.48 -7.35
N GLN A 123 -30.08 6.23 -7.14
CA GLN A 123 -30.98 5.13 -6.85
C GLN A 123 -31.73 5.34 -5.52
N GLN A 124 -31.02 5.79 -4.47
CA GLN A 124 -31.66 6.07 -3.17
C GLN A 124 -32.70 7.19 -3.26
N GLU A 125 -32.43 8.26 -4.02
CA GLU A 125 -33.40 9.31 -4.28
C GLU A 125 -34.64 8.80 -5.02
N GLU A 126 -34.45 7.94 -6.03
CA GLU A 126 -35.54 7.36 -6.79
C GLU A 126 -36.40 6.43 -5.91
N ILE A 127 -35.75 5.56 -5.13
CA ILE A 127 -36.44 4.69 -4.18
C ILE A 127 -37.25 5.53 -3.18
N LYS A 128 -36.64 6.54 -2.59
CA LYS A 128 -37.30 7.44 -1.64
C LYS A 128 -38.55 8.12 -2.26
N ARG A 129 -38.42 8.65 -3.49
CA ARG A 129 -39.56 9.25 -4.21
C ARG A 129 -40.70 8.24 -4.45
N MET A 130 -40.36 7.00 -4.81
CA MET A 130 -41.33 5.96 -5.01
C MET A 130 -42.02 5.54 -3.69
N GLU A 131 -41.25 5.39 -2.60
CA GLU A 131 -41.78 5.10 -1.27
C GLU A 131 -42.73 6.22 -0.80
N GLU A 132 -42.34 7.46 -0.87
CA GLU A 132 -43.20 8.61 -0.54
C GLU A 132 -44.45 8.69 -1.41
N PHE A 133 -44.39 8.29 -2.69
CA PHE A 133 -45.56 8.23 -3.56
C PHE A 133 -46.52 7.12 -3.10
N VAL A 134 -46.03 5.94 -2.78
CA VAL A 134 -46.81 4.83 -2.28
C VAL A 134 -47.52 5.23 -0.98
N ASP A 135 -46.79 5.77 0.00
CA ASP A 135 -47.33 6.15 1.31
C ASP A 135 -48.47 7.17 1.21
N ARG A 136 -48.32 8.19 0.33
CA ARG A 136 -49.35 9.22 0.16
C ARG A 136 -50.59 8.77 -0.60
N ASN A 137 -50.49 7.70 -1.41
CA ASN A 137 -51.54 7.35 -2.37
C ASN A 137 -52.20 5.98 -2.12
N ILE A 138 -51.59 5.13 -1.26
CA ILE A 138 -52.11 3.75 -1.05
C ILE A 138 -53.52 3.74 -0.42
N ALA A 139 -53.83 4.71 0.44
CA ALA A 139 -55.12 4.82 1.14
C ALA A 139 -56.21 5.47 0.29
N ARG A 140 -55.91 6.07 -0.86
CA ARG A 140 -56.88 6.74 -1.71
C ARG A 140 -57.41 5.82 -2.79
N ALA A 141 -58.73 5.61 -2.84
CA ALA A 141 -59.38 4.67 -3.79
C ALA A 141 -59.04 4.96 -5.26
N SER A 142 -58.92 6.24 -5.66
CA SER A 142 -58.63 6.65 -7.03
C SER A 142 -57.19 6.39 -7.47
N THR A 143 -56.20 6.33 -6.56
CA THR A 143 -54.78 6.18 -6.85
C THR A 143 -54.20 4.87 -6.35
N SER A 144 -54.95 4.07 -5.60
CA SER A 144 -54.51 2.83 -4.96
C SER A 144 -53.91 1.82 -5.95
N LYS A 145 -54.53 1.63 -7.13
CA LYS A 145 -54.01 0.68 -8.16
C LYS A 145 -52.61 1.13 -8.66
N ARG A 146 -52.41 2.42 -8.86
CA ARG A 146 -51.12 2.95 -9.29
C ARG A 146 -50.06 2.86 -8.18
N ALA A 147 -50.44 3.12 -6.92
CA ALA A 147 -49.55 2.96 -5.76
C ALA A 147 -49.13 1.49 -5.59
N GLN A 148 -50.05 0.54 -5.77
CA GLN A 148 -49.72 -0.89 -5.75
C GLN A 148 -48.79 -1.30 -6.88
N SER A 149 -48.91 -0.72 -8.09
CA SER A 149 -47.99 -0.96 -9.20
C SER A 149 -46.59 -0.47 -8.87
N VAL A 150 -46.48 0.75 -8.33
CA VAL A 150 -45.16 1.33 -7.90
C VAL A 150 -44.55 0.50 -6.77
N ARG A 151 -45.33 0.03 -5.80
CA ARG A 151 -44.88 -0.87 -4.75
C ARG A 151 -44.27 -2.16 -5.31
N LYS A 152 -44.92 -2.78 -6.30
CA LYS A 152 -44.39 -3.97 -6.97
C LYS A 152 -43.10 -3.66 -7.76
N GLN A 153 -42.92 -2.43 -8.25
CA GLN A 153 -41.66 -2.02 -8.89
C GLN A 153 -40.55 -1.89 -7.84
N LEU A 154 -40.85 -1.26 -6.68
CA LEU A 154 -39.91 -1.16 -5.57
C LEU A 154 -39.40 -2.54 -5.08
N GLU A 155 -40.31 -3.53 -5.00
CA GLU A 155 -39.95 -4.90 -4.59
C GLU A 155 -39.02 -5.61 -5.60
N LYS A 156 -38.98 -5.14 -6.87
CA LYS A 156 -38.16 -5.72 -7.95
C LYS A 156 -36.84 -4.96 -8.17
N ILE A 157 -36.68 -3.80 -7.53
CA ILE A 157 -35.44 -3.03 -7.67
C ILE A 157 -34.29 -3.81 -7.04
N ASP A 158 -33.26 -4.10 -7.82
CA ASP A 158 -32.00 -4.58 -7.31
C ASP A 158 -31.27 -3.40 -6.63
N ARG A 159 -31.29 -3.42 -5.30
CA ARG A 159 -30.73 -2.33 -4.50
C ARG A 159 -29.22 -2.42 -4.51
N LEU A 160 -28.57 -1.34 -4.91
CA LEU A 160 -27.12 -1.21 -4.79
C LEU A 160 -26.73 -1.31 -3.31
N GLU A 161 -25.62 -2.03 -3.07
CA GLU A 161 -25.03 -2.07 -1.74
C GLU A 161 -24.53 -0.67 -1.36
N THR A 162 -24.64 -0.31 -0.09
CA THR A 162 -24.07 0.95 0.40
C THR A 162 -22.59 1.03 0.01
N PRO A 163 -22.17 2.11 -0.66
CA PRO A 163 -20.76 2.31 -0.95
C PRO A 163 -19.97 2.14 0.34
N LEU A 164 -19.08 1.16 0.35
CA LEU A 164 -18.19 0.97 1.48
C LEU A 164 -17.34 2.23 1.53
N GLY A 165 -17.53 3.00 2.59
CA GLY A 165 -16.80 4.25 2.80
C GLY A 165 -15.31 3.98 2.65
N TYR A 166 -14.57 4.96 2.12
CA TYR A 166 -13.13 4.97 2.22
C TYR A 166 -12.76 4.52 3.63
N GLU A 167 -11.79 3.65 3.74
CA GLU A 167 -11.21 3.28 5.03
C GLU A 167 -11.09 4.57 5.84
N ALA A 168 -11.81 4.63 6.94
CA ALA A 168 -11.88 5.85 7.73
C ALA A 168 -10.45 6.23 8.06
N GLU A 169 -10.00 7.39 7.57
CA GLU A 169 -8.66 7.88 7.93
C GLU A 169 -8.56 7.86 9.45
N ALA A 170 -7.63 7.06 9.95
CA ALA A 170 -7.39 6.99 11.38
C ALA A 170 -6.92 8.37 11.84
N LYS A 171 -7.81 9.13 12.48
CA LYS A 171 -7.48 10.43 13.05
C LYS A 171 -6.85 10.19 14.42
N PHE A 172 -5.54 10.29 14.49
CA PHE A 172 -4.82 10.26 15.75
C PHE A 172 -4.65 11.69 16.29
N SER A 173 -5.07 11.91 17.52
CA SER A 173 -4.73 13.12 18.26
C SER A 173 -3.87 12.73 19.46
N PHE A 174 -2.68 13.31 19.55
CA PHE A 174 -1.81 13.12 20.71
C PHE A 174 -2.03 14.28 21.69
N ASN A 175 -2.52 13.96 22.87
CA ASN A 175 -2.63 14.92 23.96
C ASN A 175 -1.26 15.13 24.59
N ILE A 176 -0.69 16.31 24.39
CA ILE A 176 0.59 16.70 24.98
C ILE A 176 0.34 17.07 26.44
N LYS A 177 0.79 16.25 27.39
CA LYS A 177 0.70 16.53 28.82
C LYS A 177 1.57 17.73 29.27
N ARG A 178 2.71 17.93 28.60
CA ARG A 178 3.62 19.05 28.87
C ARG A 178 4.27 19.50 27.56
N ALA A 179 4.18 20.78 27.23
CA ALA A 179 4.87 21.33 26.07
C ALA A 179 6.39 21.33 26.31
N SER A 180 7.17 20.97 25.32
CA SER A 180 8.62 21.12 25.34
C SER A 180 9.04 22.60 25.33
N GLY A 181 10.23 22.90 25.85
CA GLY A 181 10.91 24.17 25.58
C GLY A 181 11.24 24.34 24.09
N ASN A 182 11.90 25.48 23.75
CA ASN A 182 12.38 25.70 22.40
C ASN A 182 13.53 24.74 22.04
N ASP A 183 14.46 24.54 22.97
CA ASP A 183 15.54 23.56 22.84
C ASP A 183 15.02 22.19 23.23
N VAL A 184 14.86 21.30 22.27
CA VAL A 184 14.27 19.97 22.49
C VAL A 184 15.35 18.94 22.76
N LEU A 185 16.44 18.98 21.98
CA LEU A 185 17.57 18.06 22.09
C LEU A 185 18.84 18.76 21.67
N ASN A 186 19.87 18.66 22.50
CA ASN A 186 21.23 19.04 22.17
C ASN A 186 22.13 17.81 22.26
N VAL A 187 22.83 17.51 21.20
CA VAL A 187 23.80 16.43 21.12
C VAL A 187 25.16 17.05 20.81
N ASP A 188 26.12 16.84 21.73
CA ASP A 188 27.46 17.36 21.60
C ASP A 188 28.47 16.20 21.63
N HIS A 189 29.31 16.12 20.59
CA HIS A 189 30.43 15.17 20.50
C HIS A 189 30.04 13.71 20.78
N LEU A 190 28.86 13.26 20.31
CA LEU A 190 28.39 11.91 20.53
C LEU A 190 29.23 10.91 19.72
N THR A 191 29.78 9.94 20.42
CA THR A 191 30.50 8.80 19.83
C THR A 191 29.87 7.52 20.33
N PHE A 192 29.65 6.55 19.46
CA PHE A 192 29.05 5.27 19.81
C PHE A 192 29.89 4.09 19.32
N LEU A 193 30.17 3.17 20.24
CA LEU A 193 30.89 1.92 19.99
C LEU A 193 30.07 0.76 20.50
N HIS A 194 29.87 -0.26 19.68
CA HIS A 194 29.26 -1.51 20.13
C HIS A 194 30.24 -2.34 20.97
N ASP A 195 29.72 -3.03 21.98
CA ASP A 195 30.53 -3.94 22.80
C ASP A 195 31.19 -5.01 21.92
N GLY A 196 32.55 -5.11 22.05
CA GLY A 196 33.35 -6.07 21.28
C GLY A 196 33.79 -5.62 19.89
N GLN A 197 33.48 -4.41 19.44
CA GLN A 197 34.04 -3.83 18.23
C GLN A 197 35.25 -2.96 18.53
N ALA A 198 36.25 -2.95 17.61
CA ALA A 198 37.46 -2.14 17.76
C ALA A 198 37.27 -0.70 17.26
N GLU A 199 36.31 -0.46 16.36
CA GLU A 199 36.05 0.84 15.77
C GLU A 199 34.64 1.33 16.09
N PRO A 200 34.46 2.63 16.40
CA PRO A 200 33.16 3.20 16.67
C PRO A 200 32.27 3.21 15.42
N LEU A 201 30.97 3.01 15.60
CA LEU A 201 29.98 3.10 14.53
C LEU A 201 29.91 4.53 13.97
N PHE A 202 30.00 5.52 14.85
CA PHE A 202 30.14 6.94 14.48
C PHE A 202 30.88 7.70 15.59
N THR A 203 31.53 8.80 15.21
CA THR A 203 32.33 9.63 16.11
C THR A 203 31.97 11.08 15.94
N ASP A 204 32.04 11.84 17.03
CA ASP A 204 31.99 13.30 17.06
C ASP A 204 30.75 13.92 16.38
N VAL A 205 29.59 13.28 16.55
CA VAL A 205 28.32 13.77 16.02
C VAL A 205 27.74 14.83 16.92
N SER A 206 27.52 16.02 16.40
CA SER A 206 26.94 17.16 17.14
C SER A 206 25.79 17.76 16.32
N PHE A 207 24.62 17.95 16.97
CA PHE A 207 23.49 18.65 16.37
C PHE A 207 22.52 19.17 17.44
N HIS A 208 21.73 20.15 17.05
CA HIS A 208 20.64 20.71 17.86
C HIS A 208 19.30 20.42 17.20
N LEU A 209 18.27 20.17 18.00
CA LEU A 209 16.90 20.03 17.53
C LEU A 209 16.01 21.02 18.29
N TYR A 210 15.43 21.93 17.55
CA TYR A 210 14.48 22.91 18.07
C TYR A 210 13.03 22.46 17.91
N LYS A 211 12.14 23.09 18.70
CA LYS A 211 10.72 22.80 18.63
C LYS A 211 10.16 23.09 17.25
N GLY A 212 9.54 22.10 16.62
CA GLY A 212 8.93 22.19 15.29
C GLY A 212 9.87 21.75 14.14
N GLU A 213 11.15 21.50 14.41
CA GLU A 213 12.06 20.93 13.42
C GLU A 213 11.86 19.42 13.24
N ARG A 214 12.28 18.94 12.09
CA ARG A 214 12.25 17.53 11.70
C ARG A 214 13.63 17.16 11.16
N ILE A 215 14.24 16.12 11.74
CA ILE A 215 15.55 15.60 11.32
C ILE A 215 15.32 14.20 10.74
N ALA A 216 15.94 13.92 9.60
CA ALA A 216 16.07 12.58 9.04
C ALA A 216 17.49 12.08 9.32
N LEU A 217 17.62 10.84 9.81
CA LEU A 217 18.88 10.16 10.10
C LEU A 217 19.05 8.98 9.15
#